data_737704d8e61a9484ac13d382fa6ba7c9
#
_entry.id   737704d8e61a9484ac13d382fa6ba7c9
#
_cell.length_a   1.000
_cell.length_b   1.000
_cell.length_c   1.000
_cell.angle_alpha   90.00
_cell.angle_beta   90.00
_cell.angle_gamma   90.00
#
_symmetry.space_group_name_H-M   'P 1'
#
loop_
_entity.id
_entity.type
_entity.pdbx_description
1 polymer ?
#
loop_
_entity_poly.entity_id
_entity_poly.type
_entity_poly.pdbx_seq_one_letter_code
_entity_poly.pdbx_strand_id
1 'polypeptide(L)'
;MTEQAQNALLKILEEPPKHLIFILTCESRSQLLPTIQSRTVCLTVGAVDVDLAVNAIMRILPETSPEEARQAAAVFGGIIGQAVNGISDGTFKQVVGLAPQIALAVAAPNEIDLLRLTGKIEKDK
;
A
#
# COMPACT_ATOMS: atom_id res chain seq x y z
N MET A 1 -13.28 -7.95 -8.54
CA MET A 1 -13.95 -8.36 -9.81
C MET A 1 -14.88 -9.52 -9.51
N THR A 2 -16.17 -9.46 -9.95
CA THR A 2 -17.14 -10.55 -9.69
C THR A 2 -16.80 -11.81 -10.49
N GLU A 3 -17.26 -12.97 -10.03
CA GLU A 3 -17.05 -14.25 -10.72
C GLU A 3 -17.64 -14.25 -12.14
N GLN A 4 -18.82 -13.63 -12.31
CA GLN A 4 -19.45 -13.46 -13.63
C GLN A 4 -18.58 -12.65 -14.61
N ALA A 5 -17.98 -11.56 -14.12
CA ALA A 5 -17.07 -10.75 -14.95
C ALA A 5 -15.79 -11.53 -15.30
N GLN A 6 -15.28 -12.35 -14.39
CA GLN A 6 -14.14 -13.21 -14.65
C GLN A 6 -14.46 -14.26 -15.72
N ASN A 7 -15.61 -14.90 -15.64
CA ASN A 7 -16.06 -15.88 -16.65
C ASN A 7 -16.26 -15.24 -18.03
N ALA A 8 -16.74 -14.00 -18.11
CA ALA A 8 -16.87 -13.28 -19.38
C ALA A 8 -15.52 -13.00 -20.06
N LEU A 9 -14.44 -12.87 -19.29
CA LEU A 9 -13.09 -12.66 -19.83
C LEU A 9 -12.45 -13.93 -20.40
N LEU A 10 -12.93 -15.12 -20.02
CA LEU A 10 -12.28 -16.38 -20.41
C LEU A 10 -12.16 -16.54 -21.93
N LYS A 11 -13.21 -16.22 -22.69
CA LYS A 11 -13.19 -16.33 -24.16
C LYS A 11 -12.08 -15.47 -24.79
N ILE A 12 -11.91 -14.26 -24.30
CA ILE A 12 -10.92 -13.33 -24.86
C ILE A 12 -9.50 -13.65 -24.39
N LEU A 13 -9.37 -14.32 -23.22
CA LEU A 13 -8.07 -14.81 -22.72
C LEU A 13 -7.63 -16.10 -23.42
N GLU A 14 -8.58 -16.91 -23.91
CA GLU A 14 -8.30 -18.12 -24.69
C GLU A 14 -7.83 -17.79 -26.11
N GLU A 15 -8.48 -16.83 -26.76
CA GLU A 15 -8.16 -16.39 -28.11
C GLU A 15 -7.94 -14.87 -28.15
N PRO A 16 -6.82 -14.38 -27.60
CA PRO A 16 -6.57 -12.96 -27.55
C PRO A 16 -6.30 -12.40 -28.95
N PRO A 17 -6.86 -11.23 -29.30
CA PRO A 17 -6.53 -10.54 -30.53
C PRO A 17 -5.03 -10.25 -30.63
N LYS A 18 -4.43 -10.40 -31.79
CA LYS A 18 -2.97 -10.36 -32.05
C LYS A 18 -2.24 -9.09 -31.54
N HIS A 19 -2.97 -8.03 -31.23
CA HIS A 19 -2.41 -6.72 -30.81
C HIS A 19 -2.85 -6.29 -29.42
N LEU A 20 -3.43 -7.19 -28.60
CA LEU A 20 -3.92 -6.88 -27.27
C LEU A 20 -3.07 -7.57 -26.20
N ILE A 21 -2.71 -6.80 -25.19
CA ILE A 21 -2.11 -7.28 -23.94
C ILE A 21 -3.10 -6.98 -22.84
N PHE A 22 -3.47 -7.99 -22.04
CA PHE A 22 -4.31 -7.83 -20.87
C PHE A 22 -3.45 -7.75 -19.61
N ILE A 23 -3.64 -6.71 -18.82
CA ILE A 23 -3.04 -6.57 -17.49
C ILE A 23 -4.18 -6.59 -16.49
N LEU A 24 -4.23 -7.64 -15.68
CA LEU A 24 -5.21 -7.80 -14.61
C LEU A 24 -4.53 -7.51 -13.27
N THR A 25 -5.13 -6.63 -12.47
CA THR A 25 -4.65 -6.33 -11.12
C THR A 25 -5.60 -6.91 -10.08
N CYS A 26 -5.05 -7.52 -9.04
CA CYS A 26 -5.81 -8.04 -7.89
C CYS A 26 -4.94 -7.97 -6.64
N GLU A 27 -5.56 -7.91 -5.48
CA GLU A 27 -4.85 -7.89 -4.19
C GLU A 27 -4.27 -9.25 -3.84
N SER A 28 -4.95 -10.32 -4.23
CA SER A 28 -4.53 -11.69 -3.96
C SER A 28 -4.86 -12.59 -5.15
N ARG A 29 -3.95 -13.52 -5.44
CA ARG A 29 -4.14 -14.56 -6.45
C ARG A 29 -5.40 -15.40 -6.19
N SER A 30 -5.77 -15.61 -4.94
CA SER A 30 -6.97 -16.37 -4.54
C SER A 30 -8.29 -15.71 -4.97
N GLN A 31 -8.29 -14.42 -5.32
CA GLN A 31 -9.46 -13.72 -5.87
C GLN A 31 -9.74 -14.03 -7.34
N LEU A 32 -8.80 -14.69 -8.01
CA LEU A 32 -8.93 -15.07 -9.42
C LEU A 32 -9.37 -16.52 -9.55
N LEU A 33 -10.28 -16.79 -10.49
CA LEU A 33 -10.67 -18.13 -10.84
C LEU A 33 -9.46 -18.95 -11.31
N PRO A 34 -9.36 -20.24 -10.97
CA PRO A 34 -8.27 -21.11 -11.44
C PRO A 34 -8.13 -21.13 -12.95
N THR A 35 -9.24 -20.98 -13.68
CA THR A 35 -9.30 -20.90 -15.13
C THR A 35 -8.61 -19.65 -15.70
N ILE A 36 -8.67 -18.50 -14.99
CA ILE A 36 -7.92 -17.30 -15.35
C ILE A 36 -6.45 -17.47 -14.97
N GLN A 37 -6.18 -18.00 -13.78
CA GLN A 37 -4.81 -18.21 -13.32
C GLN A 37 -3.99 -19.11 -14.27
N SER A 38 -4.62 -20.11 -14.89
CA SER A 38 -3.94 -21.01 -15.83
C SER A 38 -3.63 -20.38 -17.20
N ARG A 39 -4.27 -19.25 -17.52
CA ARG A 39 -4.13 -18.53 -18.81
C ARG A 39 -3.36 -17.21 -18.70
N THR A 40 -2.86 -16.90 -17.51
CA THR A 40 -2.17 -15.65 -17.23
C THR A 40 -0.82 -15.91 -16.56
N VAL A 41 0.14 -15.01 -16.83
CA VAL A 41 1.41 -14.99 -16.08
C VAL A 41 1.19 -14.12 -14.84
N CYS A 42 1.36 -14.70 -13.67
CA CYS A 42 1.20 -13.98 -12.40
C CYS A 42 2.53 -13.35 -11.98
N LEU A 43 2.54 -12.03 -11.87
CA LEU A 43 3.65 -11.27 -11.33
C LEU A 43 3.24 -10.75 -9.95
N THR A 44 3.97 -11.15 -8.92
CA THR A 44 3.75 -10.64 -7.56
C THR A 44 4.50 -9.33 -7.39
N VAL A 45 3.75 -8.27 -7.08
CA VAL A 45 4.30 -6.96 -6.73
C VAL A 45 4.26 -6.83 -5.21
N GLY A 46 5.42 -6.83 -4.58
CA GLY A 46 5.56 -6.74 -3.12
C GLY A 46 6.23 -5.44 -2.68
N ALA A 47 6.40 -5.33 -1.37
CA ALA A 47 7.24 -4.30 -0.78
C ALA A 47 8.69 -4.47 -1.25
N VAL A 48 9.39 -3.37 -1.38
CA VAL A 48 10.81 -3.33 -1.74
C VAL A 48 11.66 -2.99 -0.52
N ASP A 49 12.96 -3.25 -0.64
CA ASP A 49 13.92 -2.82 0.36
C ASP A 49 13.88 -1.29 0.58
N VAL A 50 14.13 -0.87 1.83
CA VAL A 50 14.01 0.55 2.24
C VAL A 50 14.89 1.45 1.38
N ASP A 51 16.12 1.05 1.05
CA ASP A 51 17.03 1.89 0.27
C ASP A 51 16.55 2.04 -1.18
N LEU A 52 15.98 0.99 -1.76
CA LEU A 52 15.34 1.06 -3.08
C LEU A 52 14.09 1.93 -3.04
N ALA A 53 13.28 1.82 -1.97
CA ALA A 53 12.10 2.65 -1.78
C ALA A 53 12.47 4.13 -1.66
N VAL A 54 13.50 4.49 -0.89
CA VAL A 54 14.01 5.88 -0.76
C VAL A 54 14.36 6.46 -2.11
N ASN A 55 15.16 5.75 -2.91
CA ASN A 55 15.55 6.21 -4.25
C ASN A 55 14.33 6.43 -5.16
N ALA A 56 13.34 5.54 -5.09
CA ALA A 56 12.12 5.67 -5.88
C ALA A 56 11.24 6.85 -5.42
N ILE A 57 11.07 7.04 -4.11
CA ILE A 57 10.33 8.17 -3.52
C ILE A 57 10.95 9.49 -3.95
N MET A 58 12.27 9.66 -3.80
CA MET A 58 12.98 10.88 -4.18
C MET A 58 12.92 11.17 -5.68
N ARG A 59 12.81 10.15 -6.54
CA ARG A 59 12.58 10.34 -7.98
C ARG A 59 11.18 10.85 -8.31
N ILE A 60 10.18 10.42 -7.54
CA ILE A 60 8.77 10.81 -7.74
C ILE A 60 8.49 12.15 -7.08
N LEU A 61 9.05 12.38 -5.89
CA LEU A 61 8.93 13.60 -5.10
C LEU A 61 10.32 14.22 -4.84
N PRO A 62 10.88 14.99 -5.80
CA PRO A 62 12.24 15.53 -5.69
C PRO A 62 12.44 16.49 -4.51
N GLU A 63 11.37 17.11 -4.02
CA GLU A 63 11.40 18.04 -2.87
C GLU A 63 11.50 17.34 -1.50
N THR A 64 11.35 16.00 -1.49
CA THR A 64 11.41 15.22 -0.24
C THR A 64 12.86 15.01 0.18
N SER A 65 13.17 15.28 1.44
CA SER A 65 14.51 15.01 1.97
C SER A 65 14.80 13.50 2.04
N PRO A 66 16.07 13.06 1.93
CA PRO A 66 16.44 11.66 2.06
C PRO A 66 15.97 11.03 3.40
N GLU A 67 16.01 11.83 4.47
CA GLU A 67 15.58 11.39 5.80
C GLU A 67 14.05 11.17 5.85
N GLU A 68 13.28 12.11 5.32
CA GLU A 68 11.81 11.98 5.24
C GLU A 68 11.41 10.80 4.35
N ALA A 69 12.08 10.61 3.21
CA ALA A 69 11.85 9.47 2.33
C ALA A 69 12.17 8.13 3.02
N ARG A 70 13.24 8.06 3.82
CA ARG A 70 13.63 6.87 4.58
C ARG A 70 12.61 6.55 5.67
N GLN A 71 12.19 7.54 6.43
CA GLN A 71 11.18 7.38 7.46
C GLN A 71 9.83 6.94 6.86
N ALA A 72 9.41 7.55 5.76
CA ALA A 72 8.19 7.16 5.06
C ALA A 72 8.29 5.72 4.51
N ALA A 73 9.42 5.35 3.88
CA ALA A 73 9.65 3.99 3.42
C ALA A 73 9.55 2.97 4.56
N ALA A 74 10.08 3.28 5.73
CA ALA A 74 10.02 2.41 6.91
C ALA A 74 8.59 2.32 7.46
N VAL A 75 7.88 3.44 7.61
CA VAL A 75 6.50 3.50 8.13
C VAL A 75 5.54 2.71 7.22
N PHE A 76 5.68 2.84 5.91
CA PHE A 76 4.82 2.15 4.94
C PHE A 76 5.39 0.81 4.46
N GLY A 77 6.38 0.25 5.18
CA GLY A 77 6.91 -1.09 4.95
C GLY A 77 7.47 -1.32 3.55
N GLY A 78 8.08 -0.32 2.91
CA GLY A 78 8.63 -0.40 1.55
C GLY A 78 7.58 -0.37 0.43
N ILE A 79 6.32 -0.04 0.73
CA ILE A 79 5.27 0.14 -0.29
C ILE A 79 5.35 1.56 -0.83
N ILE A 80 6.09 1.74 -1.93
CA ILE A 80 6.42 3.06 -2.51
C ILE A 80 5.18 3.93 -2.74
N GLY A 81 4.11 3.36 -3.33
CA GLY A 81 2.89 4.11 -3.62
C GLY A 81 2.22 4.69 -2.37
N GLN A 82 2.19 3.93 -1.27
CA GLN A 82 1.64 4.40 0.00
C GLN A 82 2.52 5.48 0.63
N ALA A 83 3.85 5.32 0.57
CA ALA A 83 4.78 6.31 1.08
C ALA A 83 4.66 7.64 0.32
N VAL A 84 4.60 7.61 -1.01
CA VAL A 84 4.41 8.79 -1.87
C VAL A 84 3.09 9.49 -1.56
N ASN A 85 1.98 8.75 -1.48
CA ASN A 85 0.68 9.32 -1.14
C ASN A 85 0.69 9.92 0.26
N GLY A 86 1.20 9.20 1.25
CA GLY A 86 1.26 9.65 2.64
C GLY A 86 2.10 10.93 2.83
N ILE A 87 3.18 11.11 2.07
CA ILE A 87 3.96 12.36 2.06
C ILE A 87 3.13 13.48 1.41
N SER A 88 2.51 13.21 0.25
CA SER A 88 1.80 14.20 -0.55
C SER A 88 0.53 14.73 0.12
N ASP A 89 -0.23 13.88 0.80
CA ASP A 89 -1.48 14.24 1.49
C ASP A 89 -1.28 14.65 2.97
N GLY A 90 -0.04 14.52 3.47
CA GLY A 90 0.31 14.88 4.86
C GLY A 90 0.00 13.81 5.90
N THR A 91 -0.60 12.68 5.53
CA THR A 91 -0.90 11.55 6.44
C THR A 91 0.37 11.05 7.12
N PHE A 92 1.51 11.02 6.42
CA PHE A 92 2.79 10.64 6.98
C PHE A 92 3.18 11.49 8.20
N LYS A 93 3.05 12.83 8.09
CA LYS A 93 3.38 13.76 9.19
C LYS A 93 2.46 13.58 10.39
N GLN A 94 1.19 13.28 10.15
CA GLN A 94 0.24 12.98 11.22
C GLN A 94 0.61 11.70 11.96
N VAL A 95 0.92 10.62 11.23
CA VAL A 95 1.32 9.33 11.82
C VAL A 95 2.61 9.47 12.64
N VAL A 96 3.64 10.11 12.07
CA VAL A 96 4.92 10.32 12.77
C VAL A 96 4.75 11.22 14.00
N GLY A 97 3.90 12.26 13.93
CA GLY A 97 3.60 13.15 15.05
C GLY A 97 2.84 12.47 16.19
N LEU A 98 2.03 11.45 15.90
CA LEU A 98 1.28 10.68 16.91
C LEU A 98 2.12 9.57 17.56
N ALA A 99 3.14 9.04 16.87
CA ALA A 99 3.94 7.92 17.34
C ALA A 99 4.54 8.14 18.76
N PRO A 100 5.19 9.28 19.09
CA PRO A 100 5.73 9.51 20.41
C PRO A 100 4.63 9.64 21.48
N GLN A 101 3.46 10.19 21.14
CA GLN A 101 2.33 10.30 22.07
C GLN A 101 1.76 8.92 22.40
N ILE A 102 1.64 8.04 21.40
CA ILE A 102 1.21 6.65 21.59
C ILE A 102 2.24 5.89 22.43
N ALA A 103 3.53 6.04 22.13
CA ALA A 103 4.61 5.39 22.88
C ALA A 103 4.61 5.80 24.35
N LEU A 104 4.41 7.09 24.66
CA LEU A 104 4.28 7.60 26.02
C LEU A 104 3.03 7.07 26.73
N ALA A 105 1.89 7.01 26.02
CA ALA A 105 0.65 6.50 26.59
C ALA A 105 0.70 4.99 26.87
N VAL A 106 1.39 4.22 26.04
CA VAL A 106 1.63 2.78 26.27
C VAL A 106 2.59 2.55 27.43
N ALA A 107 3.60 3.43 27.61
CA ALA A 107 4.56 3.34 28.71
C ALA A 107 3.99 3.85 30.05
N ALA A 108 2.91 4.63 30.03
CA ALA A 108 2.27 5.16 31.22
C ALA A 108 1.39 4.07 31.87
N PRO A 109 1.34 3.98 33.21
CA PRO A 109 0.55 2.97 33.91
C PRO A 109 -0.98 3.23 33.87
N ASN A 110 -1.45 4.18 33.05
CA ASN A 110 -2.84 4.62 33.02
C ASN A 110 -3.50 4.33 31.67
N GLU A 111 -4.35 3.30 31.63
CA GLU A 111 -5.08 2.86 30.43
C GLU A 111 -6.02 3.93 29.84
N ILE A 112 -6.43 4.92 30.65
CA ILE A 112 -7.38 5.98 30.25
C ILE A 112 -6.77 6.91 29.20
N ASP A 113 -5.46 7.17 29.26
CA ASP A 113 -4.78 8.05 28.30
C ASP A 113 -4.62 7.38 26.94
N LEU A 114 -4.46 6.05 26.91
CA LEU A 114 -4.45 5.27 25.69
C LEU A 114 -5.83 5.29 24.98
N LEU A 115 -6.91 5.11 25.73
CA LEU A 115 -8.29 5.16 25.23
C LEU A 115 -8.68 6.54 24.69
N ARG A 116 -8.18 7.63 25.32
CA ARG A 116 -8.40 9.00 24.83
C ARG A 116 -7.67 9.28 23.52
N LEU A 117 -6.47 8.75 23.34
CA LEU A 117 -5.68 8.89 22.11
C LEU A 117 -6.31 8.09 20.96
N THR A 118 -6.72 6.85 21.20
CA THR A 118 -7.40 6.04 20.18
C THR A 118 -8.74 6.65 19.75
N GLY A 119 -9.51 7.22 20.67
CA GLY A 119 -10.76 7.92 20.35
C GLY A 119 -10.58 9.24 19.57
N LYS A 120 -9.39 9.88 19.62
CA LYS A 120 -9.05 11.02 18.74
C LYS A 120 -8.75 10.57 17.30
N ILE A 121 -8.00 9.49 17.15
CA ILE A 121 -7.62 8.93 15.83
C ILE A 121 -8.86 8.47 15.04
N GLU A 122 -9.89 7.98 15.75
CA GLU A 122 -11.14 7.49 15.12
C GLU A 122 -12.05 8.63 14.65
N LYS A 123 -11.95 9.82 15.23
CA LYS A 123 -12.76 10.99 14.85
C LYS A 123 -12.20 11.80 13.68
N ASP A 124 -10.92 11.61 13.34
CA ASP A 124 -10.25 12.31 12.25
C ASP A 124 -10.27 11.51 10.91
N LYS A 125 -11.13 10.48 10.84
CA LYS A 125 -11.44 9.73 9.62
C LYS A 125 -12.75 10.22 9.01
#